data_f5570a02fbc6117b350783784b15c97b
#
_entry.id   f5570a02fbc6117b350783784b15c97b
#
_cell.length_a   1.000
_cell.length_b   1.000
_cell.length_c   1.000
_cell.angle_alpha   90.00
_cell.angle_beta   90.00
_cell.angle_gamma   90.00
#
_symmetry.space_group_name_H-M   'P 1'
#
loop_
_entity.id
_entity.type
_entity.pdbx_description
1 polymer ?
#
loop_
_entity_poly.entity_id
_entity_poly.type
_entity_poly.pdbx_seq_one_letter_code
_entity_poly.pdbx_strand_id
1 'polypeptide(L)'
;MSFTSNTRAQAIADGVLIDVSIMAREAGFKVPVALTAAVWADCVAWPFQDGLQDEPGRLWDVLTMARLEAKRHGNLQVLPFRVLRVPRGGSKPQWTQLTLHIGPGDQAEPVITILQPGED
;
A
#
# COMPACT_ATOMS: atom_id res chain seq x y z
N MET A 1 21.84 -12.60 -9.87
CA MET A 1 21.49 -12.12 -10.11
C MET A 1 20.60 -11.97 -10.47
N SER A 2 20.39 -12.13 -10.39
CA SER A 2 19.77 -11.89 -10.71
C SER A 2 19.06 -11.40 -10.99
N PHE A 3 19.16 -11.47 -10.89
CA PHE A 3 18.75 -10.70 -11.10
C PHE A 3 18.08 -10.19 -11.55
N THR A 4 18.15 -10.74 -11.51
CA THR A 4 17.81 -10.21 -11.98
C THR A 4 17.07 -9.44 -12.24
N SER A 5 16.79 -9.59 -12.27
CA SER A 5 16.13 -8.33 -12.49
C SER A 5 14.63 -8.45 -12.34
N ASN A 6 14.19 -8.31 -11.13
CA ASN A 6 12.77 -8.25 -10.85
C ASN A 6 12.29 -6.84 -11.13
N THR A 7 11.62 -6.65 -12.26
CA THR A 7 10.96 -5.40 -12.54
C THR A 7 9.73 -5.25 -11.66
N ARG A 8 9.27 -4.00 -11.50
CA ARG A 8 8.01 -3.73 -10.79
C ARG A 8 6.83 -4.41 -11.51
N ALA A 9 6.84 -4.40 -12.84
CA ALA A 9 5.80 -5.08 -13.62
C ALA A 9 5.77 -6.57 -13.31
N GLN A 10 6.94 -7.19 -13.19
CA GLN A 10 7.02 -8.61 -12.86
C GLN A 10 6.54 -8.86 -11.44
N ALA A 11 6.90 -8.02 -10.49
CA ALA A 11 6.43 -8.13 -9.11
C ALA A 11 4.91 -8.04 -9.02
N ILE A 12 4.30 -7.17 -9.82
CA ILE A 12 2.84 -7.05 -9.88
C ILE A 12 2.24 -8.30 -10.51
N ALA A 13 2.81 -8.79 -11.60
CA ALA A 13 2.33 -10.00 -12.26
C ALA A 13 2.41 -11.22 -11.35
N ASP A 14 3.43 -11.29 -10.51
CA ASP A 14 3.65 -12.40 -9.58
C ASP A 14 2.85 -12.27 -8.28
N GLY A 15 2.17 -11.16 -8.06
CA GLY A 15 1.42 -10.95 -6.82
C GLY A 15 2.26 -10.57 -5.63
N VAL A 16 3.53 -10.25 -5.83
CA VAL A 16 4.40 -9.72 -4.77
C VAL A 16 4.02 -8.29 -4.43
N LEU A 17 3.61 -7.53 -5.45
CA LEU A 17 3.01 -6.21 -5.31
C LEU A 17 1.59 -6.26 -5.85
N ILE A 18 0.70 -5.53 -5.21
CA ILE A 18 -0.70 -5.39 -5.65
C ILE A 18 -0.86 -3.97 -6.16
N ASP A 19 -1.13 -3.82 -7.44
CA ASP A 19 -1.33 -2.49 -8.03
C ASP A 19 -2.70 -1.94 -7.60
N VAL A 20 -2.69 -0.77 -6.98
CA VAL A 20 -3.90 -0.11 -6.50
C VAL A 20 -4.04 1.29 -7.09
N SER A 21 -3.40 1.53 -8.24
CA SER A 21 -3.30 2.86 -8.84
C SER A 21 -4.65 3.47 -9.15
N ILE A 22 -5.66 2.67 -9.51
CA ILE A 22 -6.99 3.21 -9.85
C ILE A 22 -7.60 3.92 -8.63
N MET A 23 -7.69 3.23 -7.49
CA MET A 23 -8.24 3.84 -6.29
C MET A 23 -7.30 4.91 -5.72
N ALA A 24 -6.00 4.72 -5.86
CA ALA A 24 -5.04 5.71 -5.40
C ALA A 24 -5.22 7.05 -6.12
N ARG A 25 -5.54 7.00 -7.41
CA ARG A 25 -5.82 8.23 -8.16
C ARG A 25 -7.05 8.94 -7.60
N GLU A 26 -8.08 8.19 -7.23
CA GLU A 26 -9.27 8.76 -6.59
C GLU A 26 -8.92 9.38 -5.24
N ALA A 27 -7.97 8.80 -4.52
CA ALA A 27 -7.51 9.33 -3.24
C ALA A 27 -6.59 10.54 -3.38
N GLY A 28 -6.20 10.90 -4.61
CA GLY A 28 -5.40 12.10 -4.87
C GLY A 28 -3.96 11.86 -5.27
N PHE A 29 -3.54 10.61 -5.42
CA PHE A 29 -2.19 10.31 -5.91
C PHE A 29 -2.11 10.54 -7.42
N LYS A 30 -0.98 11.05 -7.88
CA LYS A 30 -0.74 11.33 -9.30
C LYS A 30 0.27 10.38 -9.92
N VAL A 31 0.79 9.44 -9.15
CA VAL A 31 1.76 8.45 -9.62
C VAL A 31 1.23 7.06 -9.31
N PRO A 32 1.74 6.02 -9.97
CA PRO A 32 1.31 4.65 -9.66
C PRO A 32 1.60 4.28 -8.20
N VAL A 33 0.67 3.52 -7.61
CA VAL A 33 0.79 3.08 -6.22
C VAL A 33 0.56 1.56 -6.17
N ALA A 34 1.40 0.88 -5.42
CA ALA A 34 1.22 -0.55 -5.15
C ALA A 34 1.41 -0.82 -3.66
N LEU A 35 0.72 -1.84 -3.17
CA LEU A 35 0.92 -2.36 -1.82
C LEU A 35 1.74 -3.64 -1.93
N THR A 36 2.56 -3.92 -0.92
CA THR A 36 3.14 -5.26 -0.83
C THR A 36 2.04 -6.26 -0.50
N ALA A 37 2.27 -7.53 -0.85
CA ALA A 37 1.33 -8.59 -0.52
C ALA A 37 1.07 -8.66 0.98
N ALA A 38 2.07 -8.36 1.80
CA ALA A 38 1.92 -8.38 3.27
C ALA A 38 0.98 -7.27 3.75
N VAL A 39 1.10 -6.05 3.19
CA VAL A 39 0.19 -4.94 3.53
C VAL A 39 -1.23 -5.28 3.10
N TRP A 40 -1.39 -5.83 1.90
CA TRP A 40 -2.71 -6.25 1.44
C TRP A 40 -3.33 -7.26 2.41
N ALA A 41 -2.58 -8.30 2.76
CA ALA A 41 -3.08 -9.35 3.64
C ALA A 41 -3.45 -8.82 5.03
N ASP A 42 -2.66 -7.88 5.56
CA ASP A 42 -2.87 -7.37 6.92
C ASP A 42 -3.93 -6.27 6.98
N CYS A 43 -3.97 -5.38 6.01
CA CYS A 43 -4.76 -4.16 6.11
C CYS A 43 -5.98 -4.12 5.20
N VAL A 44 -6.02 -4.91 4.12
CA VAL A 44 -7.08 -4.83 3.12
C VAL A 44 -7.89 -6.10 3.06
N ALA A 45 -7.24 -7.25 2.92
CA ALA A 45 -7.93 -8.52 2.71
C ALA A 45 -8.92 -8.83 3.82
N TRP A 46 -10.15 -9.19 3.43
CA TRP A 46 -11.18 -9.60 4.38
C TRP A 46 -11.90 -10.79 3.77
N PRO A 47 -11.39 -12.02 3.99
CA PRO A 47 -11.95 -13.21 3.34
C PRO A 47 -13.25 -13.70 3.96
N PHE A 48 -13.75 -13.00 4.98
CA PHE A 48 -14.94 -13.39 5.71
C PHE A 48 -16.18 -12.82 5.05
N GLN A 49 -17.26 -13.60 5.01
CA GLN A 49 -18.52 -13.16 4.42
C GLN A 49 -19.49 -12.77 5.54
N ASP A 50 -19.04 -11.93 6.43
CA ASP A 50 -19.81 -11.53 7.62
C ASP A 50 -20.37 -10.10 7.50
N GLY A 51 -20.05 -9.38 6.42
CA GLY A 51 -20.52 -8.03 6.22
C GLY A 51 -19.93 -6.97 7.15
N LEU A 52 -18.95 -7.33 7.97
CA LEU A 52 -18.39 -6.41 8.96
C LEU A 52 -17.35 -5.45 8.35
N GLN A 53 -16.67 -5.89 7.32
CA GLN A 53 -15.64 -5.10 6.63
C GLN A 53 -15.75 -5.34 5.13
N ASP A 54 -15.34 -4.36 4.33
CA ASP A 54 -15.25 -4.53 2.90
C ASP A 54 -13.85 -4.10 2.41
N GLU A 55 -13.31 -4.84 1.47
CA GLU A 55 -11.95 -4.60 1.00
C GLU A 55 -11.77 -3.21 0.36
N PRO A 56 -12.70 -2.74 -0.49
CA PRO A 56 -12.53 -1.38 -1.03
C PRO A 56 -12.46 -0.29 0.04
N GLY A 57 -13.29 -0.38 1.08
CA GLY A 57 -13.26 0.59 2.17
C GLY A 57 -11.97 0.51 2.97
N ARG A 58 -11.49 -0.71 3.21
CA ARG A 58 -10.22 -0.90 3.92
C ARG A 58 -9.05 -0.34 3.11
N LEU A 59 -9.04 -0.59 1.81
CA LEU A 59 -8.02 -0.03 0.93
C LEU A 59 -8.08 1.50 0.92
N TRP A 60 -9.29 2.06 0.86
CA TRP A 60 -9.48 3.50 0.89
C TRP A 60 -8.86 4.13 2.14
N ASP A 61 -9.03 3.47 3.30
CA ASP A 61 -8.46 3.97 4.55
C ASP A 61 -6.94 3.99 4.50
N VAL A 62 -6.30 2.95 3.98
CA VAL A 62 -4.85 2.91 3.82
C VAL A 62 -4.39 4.05 2.91
N LEU A 63 -5.05 4.20 1.76
CA LEU A 63 -4.64 5.17 0.76
C LEU A 63 -4.85 6.61 1.21
N THR A 64 -5.95 6.88 1.94
CA THR A 64 -6.20 8.25 2.42
C THR A 64 -5.21 8.66 3.50
N MET A 65 -4.84 7.75 4.40
CA MET A 65 -3.84 8.06 5.42
C MET A 65 -2.46 8.24 4.79
N ALA A 66 -2.11 7.41 3.81
CA ALA A 66 -0.88 7.55 3.07
C ALA A 66 -0.83 8.91 2.34
N ARG A 67 -1.95 9.31 1.73
CA ARG A 67 -2.04 10.57 0.99
C ARG A 67 -1.88 11.77 1.91
N LEU A 68 -2.48 11.70 3.11
CA LEU A 68 -2.31 12.77 4.10
C LEU A 68 -0.85 12.94 4.48
N GLU A 69 -0.15 11.83 4.71
CA GLU A 69 1.27 11.89 5.07
C GLU A 69 2.10 12.43 3.92
N ALA A 70 1.84 11.98 2.70
CA ALA A 70 2.56 12.46 1.52
C ALA A 70 2.34 13.96 1.31
N LYS A 71 1.16 14.46 1.62
CA LYS A 71 0.86 15.88 1.51
C LYS A 71 1.65 16.70 2.51
N ARG A 72 1.86 16.17 3.73
CA ARG A 72 2.62 16.86 4.78
C ARG A 72 4.12 16.83 4.54
N HIS A 73 4.63 15.73 4.02
CA HIS A 73 6.07 15.47 3.94
C HIS A 73 6.49 14.96 2.57
N GLY A 74 5.87 15.48 1.51
CA GLY A 74 6.08 15.00 0.15
C GLY A 74 7.49 15.19 -0.40
N ASN A 75 8.36 15.90 0.31
CA ASN A 75 9.77 16.06 -0.07
C ASN A 75 10.65 14.91 0.42
N LEU A 76 10.09 13.96 1.18
CA LEU A 76 10.83 12.81 1.67
C LEU A 76 10.52 11.59 0.80
N GLN A 77 11.47 10.67 0.71
CA GLN A 77 11.33 9.45 -0.08
C GLN A 77 10.78 8.29 0.74
N VAL A 78 10.93 8.33 2.04
CA VAL A 78 10.46 7.29 2.96
C VAL A 78 9.64 7.97 4.04
N LEU A 79 8.35 7.60 4.13
CA LEU A 79 7.40 8.25 5.01
C LEU A 79 6.69 7.22 5.87
N PRO A 80 7.00 7.15 7.17
CA PRO A 80 6.17 6.33 8.07
C PRO A 80 4.81 6.99 8.27
N PHE A 81 3.78 6.16 8.33
CA PHE A 81 2.43 6.64 8.64
C PHE A 81 1.66 5.55 9.37
N ARG A 82 0.51 5.89 9.94
CA ARG A 82 -0.33 4.92 10.64
C ARG A 82 -1.70 4.89 10.04
N VAL A 83 -2.31 3.73 10.07
CA VAL A 83 -3.70 3.53 9.69
C VAL A 83 -4.41 2.78 10.82
N LEU A 84 -5.64 3.16 11.07
CA LEU A 84 -6.49 2.45 12.02
C LEU A 84 -7.26 1.39 11.22
N ARG A 85 -7.02 0.12 11.55
CA ARG A 85 -7.67 -0.97 10.82
C ARG A 85 -8.14 -2.04 11.79
N VAL A 86 -9.19 -2.77 11.41
CA VAL A 86 -9.61 -3.96 12.14
C VAL A 86 -8.70 -5.09 11.71
N PRO A 87 -7.96 -5.75 12.64
CA PRO A 87 -7.10 -6.87 12.26
C PRO A 87 -7.93 -7.99 11.63
N ARG A 88 -7.30 -8.76 10.77
CA ARG A 88 -7.94 -9.87 10.07
C ARG A 88 -8.58 -10.82 11.08
N GLY A 89 -9.89 -11.02 10.95
CA GLY A 89 -10.64 -11.88 11.87
C GLY A 89 -10.91 -11.25 13.23
N GLY A 90 -10.47 -10.02 13.45
CA GLY A 90 -10.74 -9.29 14.69
C GLY A 90 -12.04 -8.51 14.62
N SER A 91 -12.30 -7.74 15.68
CA SER A 91 -13.53 -6.94 15.77
C SER A 91 -13.28 -5.49 16.20
N LYS A 92 -12.09 -5.18 16.69
CA LYS A 92 -11.76 -3.85 17.19
C LYS A 92 -10.68 -3.20 16.36
N PRO A 93 -10.83 -1.92 15.98
CA PRO A 93 -9.78 -1.19 15.27
C PRO A 93 -8.50 -1.11 16.08
N GLN A 94 -7.38 -1.25 15.42
CA GLN A 94 -6.05 -1.11 16.02
C GLN A 94 -5.17 -0.30 15.08
N TRP A 95 -4.31 0.54 15.66
CA TRP A 95 -3.33 1.28 14.89
C TRP A 95 -2.26 0.35 14.34
N THR A 96 -1.91 0.55 13.09
CA THR A 96 -0.86 -0.20 12.42
C THR A 96 0.06 0.78 11.73
N GLN A 97 1.37 0.59 11.89
CA GLN A 97 2.36 1.42 11.21
C GLN A 97 2.72 0.84 9.86
N LEU A 98 2.73 1.69 8.85
CA LEU A 98 3.12 1.35 7.48
C LEU A 98 4.18 2.37 7.03
N THR A 99 4.81 2.08 5.90
CA THR A 99 5.78 2.97 5.29
C THR A 99 5.39 3.21 3.84
N LEU A 100 5.39 4.46 3.43
CA LEU A 100 5.23 4.86 2.04
C LEU A 100 6.64 5.15 1.49
N HIS A 101 6.96 4.54 0.38
CA HIS A 101 8.25 4.71 -0.26
C HIS A 101 8.05 5.26 -1.66
N ILE A 102 8.72 6.36 -2.00
CA ILE A 102 8.71 6.95 -3.32
C ILE A 102 10.05 6.62 -3.98
N GLY A 103 10.01 5.97 -5.11
CA GLY A 103 11.23 5.57 -5.81
C GLY A 103 11.00 5.45 -7.30
N PRO A 104 12.04 5.03 -8.04
CA PRO A 104 11.91 4.89 -9.49
C PRO A 104 11.16 3.61 -9.85
N GLY A 105 10.31 3.71 -10.86
CA GLY A 105 9.69 2.56 -11.48
C GLY A 105 10.59 1.97 -12.57
N ASP A 106 10.03 1.09 -13.39
CA ASP A 106 10.80 0.36 -14.41
C ASP A 106 11.39 1.28 -15.49
N GLN A 107 10.79 2.44 -15.70
CA GLN A 107 11.26 3.43 -16.67
C GLN A 107 11.83 4.67 -15.96
N ALA A 108 12.27 4.52 -14.72
CA ALA A 108 12.77 5.59 -13.88
C ALA A 108 11.71 6.65 -13.51
N GLU A 109 10.44 6.39 -13.82
CA GLU A 109 9.34 7.28 -13.42
C GLU A 109 9.08 7.16 -11.93
N PRO A 110 8.54 8.20 -11.26
CA PRO A 110 8.24 8.07 -9.84
C PRO A 110 7.07 7.15 -9.59
N VAL A 111 7.22 6.24 -8.64
CA VAL A 111 6.17 5.32 -8.21
C VAL A 111 6.18 5.25 -6.69
N ILE A 112 5.05 4.83 -6.12
CA ILE A 112 4.90 4.67 -4.68
C ILE A 112 4.66 3.21 -4.37
N THR A 113 5.31 2.74 -3.32
CA THR A 113 5.07 1.42 -2.74
C THR A 113 4.75 1.61 -1.27
N ILE A 114 3.68 0.97 -0.79
CA ILE A 114 3.33 0.97 0.62
C ILE A 114 3.68 -0.40 1.16
N LEU A 115 4.49 -0.41 2.22
CA LEU A 115 5.04 -1.64 2.78
C LEU A 115 4.97 -1.61 4.31
N GLN A 116 5.18 -2.76 4.91
CA GLN A 116 5.27 -2.86 6.36
C GLN A 116 6.66 -2.42 6.81
N PRO A 117 6.80 -1.89 8.04
CA PRO A 117 8.12 -1.60 8.57
C PRO A 117 8.99 -2.85 8.52
N GLY A 118 10.22 -2.70 8.04
CA GLY A 118 11.16 -3.81 7.93
C GLY A 118 11.05 -4.64 6.67
N GLU A 119 10.05 -4.39 5.83
CA GLU A 119 9.99 -4.99 4.49
C GLU A 119 10.82 -4.13 3.54
N ASP A 120 11.82 -4.63 2.96
CA ASP A 120 12.47 -3.99 1.81
C ASP A 120 13.57 -4.91 1.24
#